data_ff047ec75c8aba956d5a891ed1dd58cb
#
_entry.id   ff047ec75c8aba956d5a891ed1dd58cb
#
_cell.length_a   1.000
_cell.length_b   1.000
_cell.length_c   1.000
_cell.angle_alpha   90.00
_cell.angle_beta   90.00
_cell.angle_gamma   90.00
#
_symmetry.space_group_name_H-M   'P 1'
#
loop_
_entity.id
_entity.type
_entity.pdbx_description
1 polymer ?
#
loop_
_entity_poly.entity_id
_entity_poly.type
_entity_poly.pdbx_seq_one_letter_code
_entity_poly.pdbx_strand_id
1 'polypeptide(L)'
;MAQEKTGRPVDVVFCLDLSSSSNGLIDHLRNNMWSFWYFFNRCKPQPNYRVGLVTYARFSYGKQNGYSKVMVDLTTDFDKMSNVMYKIPSRIEKGDQYVGAALNMCLTKVNWSKNPEALKIIILVGNGDATTGLVDIDQIMDKIVAKNIIVNTVYCTVPGEHKAVKGWERIAQRGHGIIRTIAIKNRYFDRLNGFDILKFRALNRRFNNTYLYYGKTGKYRNRLLQEADNNSYISNTEGYRYRSLYKISDDYQRKNDNWDLVDLYYRNPVGFMDVDRLTMNDSCKKLSNEQLKAYIIYKKYERRKISAMMAEMITNKELKDREEGKKVARNMPTLDLVSLKLLRDLLKENGCECPNIQ
;
A
#
# COMPACT_ATOMS: atom_id res chain seq x y z
N MET A 1 13.07 29.56 -2.22
CA MET A 1 12.70 28.12 -2.21
C MET A 1 12.15 27.82 -0.83
N ALA A 2 10.84 27.67 -0.70
CA ALA A 2 10.25 27.24 0.56
C ALA A 2 10.64 25.77 0.78
N GLN A 3 11.33 25.49 1.88
CA GLN A 3 11.60 24.14 2.34
C GLN A 3 10.24 23.50 2.59
N GLU A 4 9.82 22.56 1.72
CA GLU A 4 8.67 21.71 2.01
C GLU A 4 8.92 21.10 3.38
N LYS A 5 8.10 21.45 4.37
CA LYS A 5 8.10 20.76 5.65
C LYS A 5 7.77 19.29 5.36
N THR A 6 8.81 18.47 5.26
CA THR A 6 8.64 17.03 5.20
C THR A 6 7.94 16.61 6.48
N GLY A 7 6.76 16.06 6.36
CA GLY A 7 6.00 15.58 7.52
C GLY A 7 6.79 14.51 8.29
N ARG A 8 6.36 14.26 9.52
CA ARG A 8 6.96 13.24 10.41
C ARG A 8 7.15 11.91 9.67
N PRO A 9 8.30 11.21 9.84
CA PRO A 9 8.47 9.87 9.30
C PRO A 9 7.48 8.90 9.97
N VAL A 10 6.82 8.08 9.16
CA VAL A 10 5.83 7.08 9.63
C VAL A 10 6.11 5.75 8.95
N ASP A 11 6.43 4.75 9.74
CA ASP A 11 6.66 3.38 9.30
C ASP A 11 5.51 2.49 9.74
N VAL A 12 4.84 1.83 8.80
CA VAL A 12 3.73 0.91 9.07
C VAL A 12 4.05 -0.47 8.52
N VAL A 13 4.03 -1.49 9.37
CA VAL A 13 4.18 -2.89 8.98
C VAL A 13 2.89 -3.63 9.23
N PHE A 14 2.31 -4.19 8.19
CA PHE A 14 1.26 -5.19 8.32
C PHE A 14 1.91 -6.54 8.59
N CYS A 15 1.56 -7.17 9.70
CA CYS A 15 1.96 -8.52 10.07
C CYS A 15 0.73 -9.43 9.96
N LEU A 16 0.63 -10.18 8.86
CA LEU A 16 -0.62 -10.80 8.41
C LEU A 16 -0.56 -12.33 8.50
N ASP A 17 -1.53 -12.92 9.18
CA ASP A 17 -1.79 -14.35 9.21
C ASP A 17 -2.27 -14.86 7.83
N LEU A 18 -1.64 -15.89 7.32
CA LEU A 18 -2.02 -16.59 6.10
C LEU A 18 -2.42 -18.05 6.34
N SER A 19 -2.78 -18.40 7.57
CA SER A 19 -3.32 -19.74 7.89
C SER A 19 -4.67 -19.98 7.24
N SER A 20 -5.14 -21.23 7.32
CA SER A 20 -6.45 -21.63 6.78
C SER A 20 -7.61 -20.92 7.47
N SER A 21 -7.52 -20.67 8.76
CA SER A 21 -8.54 -19.94 9.54
C SER A 21 -8.61 -18.45 9.20
N SER A 22 -7.53 -17.90 8.64
CA SER A 22 -7.40 -16.51 8.21
C SER A 22 -7.54 -16.34 6.69
N ASN A 23 -8.13 -17.32 6.01
CA ASN A 23 -8.28 -17.30 4.55
C ASN A 23 -9.08 -16.08 4.08
N GLY A 24 -8.49 -15.34 3.14
CA GLY A 24 -9.05 -14.11 2.58
C GLY A 24 -8.49 -12.82 3.14
N LEU A 25 -7.72 -12.81 4.24
CA LEU A 25 -7.12 -11.60 4.78
C LEU A 25 -6.18 -10.91 3.78
N ILE A 26 -5.37 -11.69 3.05
CA ILE A 26 -4.51 -11.11 2.00
C ILE A 26 -5.33 -10.45 0.90
N ASP A 27 -6.49 -11.01 0.54
CA ASP A 27 -7.39 -10.42 -0.44
C ASP A 27 -7.95 -9.08 0.04
N HIS A 28 -8.32 -8.97 1.31
CA HIS A 28 -8.75 -7.72 1.91
C HIS A 28 -7.65 -6.66 1.81
N LEU A 29 -6.42 -7.00 2.16
CA LEU A 29 -5.32 -6.05 2.15
C LEU A 29 -4.96 -5.62 0.72
N ARG A 30 -4.80 -6.56 -0.23
CA ARG A 30 -4.42 -6.25 -1.62
C ARG A 30 -5.49 -5.47 -2.38
N ASN A 31 -6.77 -5.74 -2.09
CA ASN A 31 -7.87 -5.06 -2.74
C ASN A 31 -8.01 -3.59 -2.27
N ASN A 32 -7.65 -3.33 -1.02
CA ASN A 32 -7.84 -2.02 -0.39
C ASN A 32 -6.52 -1.27 -0.10
N MET A 33 -5.39 -1.79 -0.57
CA MET A 33 -4.08 -1.18 -0.33
C MET A 33 -3.98 0.27 -0.80
N TRP A 34 -4.61 0.60 -1.92
CA TRP A 34 -4.58 1.94 -2.48
C TRP A 34 -5.34 2.96 -1.63
N SER A 35 -6.26 2.52 -0.76
CA SER A 35 -6.93 3.37 0.22
C SER A 35 -5.95 3.91 1.27
N PHE A 36 -4.93 3.14 1.65
CA PHE A 36 -3.88 3.61 2.55
C PHE A 36 -3.06 4.74 1.93
N TRP A 37 -2.66 4.58 0.65
CA TRP A 37 -1.98 5.66 -0.07
C TRP A 37 -2.86 6.91 -0.13
N TYR A 38 -4.12 6.77 -0.52
CA TYR A 38 -5.07 7.87 -0.62
C TYR A 38 -5.27 8.58 0.72
N PHE A 39 -5.36 7.82 1.80
CA PHE A 39 -5.48 8.34 3.16
C PHE A 39 -4.26 9.17 3.55
N PHE A 40 -3.04 8.61 3.48
CA PHE A 40 -1.81 9.30 3.90
C PHE A 40 -1.59 10.59 3.12
N ASN A 41 -1.90 10.61 1.83
CA ASN A 41 -1.73 11.81 1.01
C ASN A 41 -2.75 12.92 1.28
N ARG A 42 -3.77 12.66 2.07
CA ARG A 42 -4.77 13.65 2.52
C ARG A 42 -4.58 14.10 3.96
N CYS A 43 -3.67 13.53 4.70
CA CYS A 43 -3.29 14.01 6.03
C CYS A 43 -2.47 15.31 5.94
N LYS A 44 -2.62 16.20 6.92
CA LYS A 44 -1.94 17.49 6.99
C LYS A 44 -1.31 17.71 8.37
N PRO A 45 0.02 17.95 8.48
CA PRO A 45 0.99 17.86 7.38
C PRO A 45 1.04 16.43 6.82
N GLN A 46 1.35 16.29 5.52
CA GLN A 46 1.48 14.98 4.90
C GLN A 46 2.66 14.23 5.54
N PRO A 47 2.45 13.03 6.12
CA PRO A 47 3.52 12.25 6.70
C PRO A 47 4.47 11.70 5.64
N ASN A 48 5.74 11.55 5.98
CA ASN A 48 6.69 10.80 5.16
C ASN A 48 6.58 9.32 5.50
N TYR A 49 5.67 8.61 4.85
CA TYR A 49 5.29 7.25 5.21
C TYR A 49 5.96 6.18 4.36
N ARG A 50 6.27 5.04 5.00
CA ARG A 50 6.68 3.80 4.36
C ARG A 50 5.79 2.67 4.86
N VAL A 51 5.48 1.71 3.98
CA VAL A 51 4.63 0.55 4.33
C VAL A 51 5.38 -0.74 4.03
N GLY A 52 5.32 -1.70 4.94
CA GLY A 52 5.92 -3.03 4.81
C GLY A 52 4.89 -4.14 5.03
N LEU A 53 5.23 -5.35 4.60
CA LEU A 53 4.40 -6.54 4.75
C LEU A 53 5.23 -7.71 5.26
N VAL A 54 4.89 -8.20 6.43
CA VAL A 54 5.33 -9.48 6.99
C VAL A 54 4.13 -10.42 6.96
N THR A 55 4.33 -11.66 6.59
CA THR A 55 3.29 -12.69 6.63
C THR A 55 3.76 -13.90 7.40
N TYR A 56 2.83 -14.64 8.02
CA TYR A 56 3.17 -15.80 8.83
C TYR A 56 2.14 -16.94 8.68
N ALA A 57 2.39 -18.04 9.37
CA ALA A 57 1.58 -19.25 9.38
C ALA A 57 1.55 -20.00 8.04
N ARG A 58 2.68 -20.01 7.32
CA ARG A 58 2.85 -20.83 6.11
C ARG A 58 4.00 -21.82 6.26
N PHE A 59 3.72 -23.08 6.03
CA PHE A 59 4.71 -24.16 6.12
C PHE A 59 5.91 -23.93 5.18
N SER A 60 5.67 -23.41 3.99
CA SER A 60 6.70 -23.09 2.98
C SER A 60 7.73 -22.03 3.44
N TYR A 61 7.44 -21.27 4.51
CA TYR A 61 8.41 -20.31 5.07
C TYR A 61 9.45 -20.96 5.99
N GLY A 62 9.24 -22.24 6.35
CA GLY A 62 10.16 -23.02 7.16
C GLY A 62 10.03 -22.77 8.67
N LYS A 63 10.17 -23.85 9.44
CA LYS A 63 10.10 -23.83 10.91
C LYS A 63 11.21 -22.98 11.53
N GLN A 64 12.41 -22.97 10.94
CA GLN A 64 13.56 -22.17 11.37
C GLN A 64 13.29 -20.66 11.33
N ASN A 65 12.34 -20.22 10.50
CA ASN A 65 11.88 -18.83 10.42
C ASN A 65 10.60 -18.59 11.24
N GLY A 66 10.17 -19.56 12.06
CA GLY A 66 8.89 -19.51 12.77
C GLY A 66 7.69 -19.39 11.84
N TYR A 67 7.76 -20.01 10.64
CA TYR A 67 6.74 -19.93 9.59
C TYR A 67 6.40 -18.50 9.16
N SER A 68 7.35 -17.57 9.29
CA SER A 68 7.19 -16.14 9.01
C SER A 68 8.15 -15.67 7.92
N LYS A 69 7.75 -14.62 7.18
CA LYS A 69 8.55 -14.06 6.09
C LYS A 69 8.27 -12.58 5.88
N VAL A 70 9.32 -11.78 5.68
CA VAL A 70 9.19 -10.42 5.16
C VAL A 70 8.91 -10.51 3.67
N MET A 71 7.71 -10.15 3.25
CA MET A 71 7.30 -10.15 1.85
C MET A 71 7.72 -8.86 1.14
N VAL A 72 7.57 -7.74 1.83
CA VAL A 72 8.01 -6.42 1.39
C VAL A 72 8.54 -5.67 2.59
N ASP A 73 9.79 -5.23 2.53
CA ASP A 73 10.35 -4.33 3.52
C ASP A 73 9.75 -2.92 3.36
N LEU A 74 9.91 -2.07 4.37
CA LEU A 74 9.38 -0.71 4.39
C LEU A 74 9.75 0.06 3.11
N THR A 75 8.74 0.46 2.36
CA THR A 75 8.88 1.12 1.06
C THR A 75 7.83 2.19 0.84
N THR A 76 8.17 3.19 0.03
CA THR A 76 7.24 4.16 -0.55
C THR A 76 6.73 3.72 -1.94
N ASP A 77 7.22 2.59 -2.46
CA ASP A 77 6.86 2.03 -3.77
C ASP A 77 5.62 1.12 -3.64
N PHE A 78 4.44 1.71 -3.78
CA PHE A 78 3.18 0.99 -3.72
C PHE A 78 2.95 0.06 -4.92
N ASP A 79 3.60 0.28 -6.06
CA ASP A 79 3.55 -0.65 -7.19
C ASP A 79 4.27 -1.95 -6.85
N LYS A 80 5.46 -1.84 -6.22
CA LYS A 80 6.19 -3.00 -5.71
C LYS A 80 5.35 -3.77 -4.68
N MET A 81 4.75 -3.05 -3.71
CA MET A 81 3.88 -3.64 -2.69
C MET A 81 2.72 -4.40 -3.33
N SER A 82 1.98 -3.75 -4.24
CA SER A 82 0.87 -4.34 -4.99
C SER A 82 1.30 -5.63 -5.70
N ASN A 83 2.34 -5.55 -6.51
CA ASN A 83 2.80 -6.69 -7.31
C ASN A 83 3.26 -7.87 -6.46
N VAL A 84 3.88 -7.63 -5.30
CA VAL A 84 4.23 -8.70 -4.36
C VAL A 84 2.99 -9.33 -3.74
N MET A 85 2.03 -8.52 -3.28
CA MET A 85 0.80 -9.05 -2.68
C MET A 85 -0.01 -9.91 -3.64
N TYR A 86 -0.09 -9.54 -4.92
CA TYR A 86 -0.79 -10.35 -5.94
C TYR A 86 -0.07 -11.65 -6.31
N LYS A 87 1.23 -11.76 -6.02
CA LYS A 87 2.00 -13.00 -6.18
C LYS A 87 1.89 -13.95 -4.99
N ILE A 88 1.35 -13.49 -3.86
CA ILE A 88 1.08 -14.38 -2.72
C ILE A 88 -0.06 -15.32 -3.13
N PRO A 89 0.17 -16.65 -3.16
CA PRO A 89 -0.88 -17.58 -3.55
C PRO A 89 -2.07 -17.51 -2.61
N SER A 90 -3.28 -17.47 -3.16
CA SER A 90 -4.52 -17.61 -2.38
C SER A 90 -4.73 -19.04 -1.89
N ARG A 91 -3.88 -20.00 -2.33
CA ARG A 91 -3.95 -21.37 -1.88
C ARG A 91 -3.67 -21.44 -0.39
N ILE A 92 -4.58 -22.05 0.35
CA ILE A 92 -4.43 -22.35 1.76
C ILE A 92 -3.25 -23.32 1.93
N GLU A 93 -2.36 -22.97 2.84
CA GLU A 93 -1.23 -23.78 3.24
C GLU A 93 -1.30 -23.98 4.76
N LYS A 94 -1.02 -25.18 5.23
CA LYS A 94 -0.93 -25.41 6.67
C LYS A 94 0.38 -24.81 7.19
N GLY A 95 0.31 -24.19 8.35
CA GLY A 95 1.47 -23.64 9.07
C GLY A 95 1.02 -23.23 10.45
N ASP A 96 1.91 -23.36 11.43
CA ASP A 96 1.59 -22.96 12.80
C ASP A 96 1.56 -21.44 12.94
N GLN A 97 0.60 -20.92 13.67
CA GLN A 97 0.39 -19.50 13.92
C GLN A 97 1.34 -19.00 15.02
N TYR A 98 2.65 -18.99 14.76
CA TYR A 98 3.66 -18.51 15.72
C TYR A 98 3.72 -16.99 15.74
N VAL A 99 2.80 -16.36 16.46
CA VAL A 99 2.69 -14.90 16.57
C VAL A 99 3.96 -14.26 17.12
N GLY A 100 4.56 -14.86 18.17
CA GLY A 100 5.83 -14.37 18.73
C GLY A 100 6.97 -14.37 17.70
N ALA A 101 7.06 -15.41 16.86
CA ALA A 101 8.05 -15.45 15.78
C ALA A 101 7.78 -14.42 14.69
N ALA A 102 6.51 -14.17 14.35
CA ALA A 102 6.13 -13.13 13.40
C ALA A 102 6.48 -11.73 13.92
N LEU A 103 6.24 -11.44 15.18
CA LEU A 103 6.67 -10.20 15.84
C LEU A 103 8.19 -10.07 15.87
N ASN A 104 8.92 -11.15 16.15
CA ASN A 104 10.38 -11.16 16.07
C ASN A 104 10.90 -10.90 14.64
N MET A 105 10.22 -11.43 13.62
CA MET A 105 10.52 -11.14 12.22
C MET A 105 10.33 -9.64 11.92
N CYS A 106 9.23 -9.04 12.37
CA CYS A 106 8.99 -7.60 12.25
C CYS A 106 10.09 -6.78 12.95
N LEU A 107 10.51 -7.19 14.14
CA LEU A 107 11.52 -6.48 14.92
C LEU A 107 12.91 -6.54 14.30
N THR A 108 13.33 -7.72 13.80
CA THR A 108 14.73 -8.02 13.46
C THR A 108 15.05 -7.96 11.97
N LYS A 109 14.06 -8.15 11.11
CA LYS A 109 14.25 -8.27 9.64
C LYS A 109 13.66 -7.11 8.84
N VAL A 110 12.93 -6.20 9.49
CA VAL A 110 12.40 -4.99 8.86
C VAL A 110 13.36 -3.82 9.13
N ASN A 111 13.64 -3.02 8.10
CA ASN A 111 14.55 -1.87 8.17
C ASN A 111 13.80 -0.61 8.66
N TRP A 112 13.48 -0.59 9.95
CA TRP A 112 12.84 0.54 10.61
C TRP A 112 13.64 1.83 10.50
N SER A 113 12.96 2.97 10.50
CA SER A 113 13.59 4.28 10.55
C SER A 113 14.49 4.41 11.78
N LYS A 114 15.71 4.94 11.56
CA LYS A 114 16.64 5.31 12.63
C LYS A 114 16.33 6.69 13.23
N ASN A 115 15.44 7.45 12.60
CA ASN A 115 15.01 8.74 13.14
C ASN A 115 14.24 8.53 14.44
N PRO A 116 14.65 9.12 15.59
CA PRO A 116 13.98 8.97 16.86
C PRO A 116 12.53 9.50 16.85
N GLU A 117 12.25 10.50 16.01
CA GLU A 117 10.92 11.09 15.84
C GLU A 117 9.98 10.25 14.97
N ALA A 118 10.48 9.14 14.39
CA ALA A 118 9.65 8.31 13.52
C ALA A 118 8.56 7.60 14.32
N LEU A 119 7.32 7.72 13.84
CA LEU A 119 6.21 6.90 14.33
C LEU A 119 6.31 5.51 13.69
N LYS A 120 6.51 4.48 14.51
CA LYS A 120 6.69 3.09 14.06
C LYS A 120 5.52 2.25 14.54
N ILE A 121 4.84 1.58 13.62
CA ILE A 121 3.58 0.90 13.89
C ILE A 121 3.61 -0.50 13.29
N ILE A 122 3.28 -1.51 14.10
CA ILE A 122 2.90 -2.85 13.63
C ILE A 122 1.38 -2.96 13.73
N ILE A 123 0.74 -3.39 12.66
CA ILE A 123 -0.65 -3.85 12.65
C ILE A 123 -0.60 -5.37 12.52
N LEU A 124 -0.73 -6.05 13.65
CA LEU A 124 -0.75 -7.51 13.74
C LEU A 124 -2.17 -8.00 13.49
N VAL A 125 -2.35 -8.86 12.48
CA VAL A 125 -3.66 -9.32 12.03
C VAL A 125 -3.69 -10.84 11.99
N GLY A 126 -4.70 -11.44 12.60
CA GLY A 126 -4.88 -12.89 12.58
C GLY A 126 -5.88 -13.39 13.63
N ASN A 127 -5.77 -14.65 13.97
CA ASN A 127 -6.58 -15.30 14.99
C ASN A 127 -5.79 -16.40 15.71
N GLY A 128 -6.50 -17.22 16.50
CA GLY A 128 -5.89 -18.31 17.25
C GLY A 128 -5.14 -17.87 18.51
N ASP A 129 -4.44 -18.80 19.13
CA ASP A 129 -3.70 -18.56 20.35
C ASP A 129 -2.35 -17.87 20.07
N ALA A 130 -2.25 -16.60 20.51
CA ALA A 130 -1.05 -15.78 20.32
C ALA A 130 0.19 -16.30 21.06
N THR A 131 0.02 -17.19 22.05
CA THR A 131 1.13 -17.73 22.87
C THR A 131 1.80 -18.96 22.25
N THR A 132 1.27 -19.45 21.14
CA THR A 132 1.81 -20.62 20.46
C THR A 132 3.19 -20.34 19.85
N GLY A 133 4.15 -21.26 20.05
CA GLY A 133 5.49 -21.21 19.46
C GLY A 133 6.60 -21.03 20.49
N LEU A 134 7.85 -20.95 20.00
CA LEU A 134 9.05 -20.91 20.85
C LEU A 134 9.46 -19.50 21.30
N VAL A 135 8.89 -18.47 20.69
CA VAL A 135 9.20 -17.08 21.02
C VAL A 135 8.20 -16.59 22.06
N ASP A 136 8.68 -16.29 23.25
CA ASP A 136 7.87 -15.74 24.32
C ASP A 136 7.34 -14.36 23.99
N ILE A 137 6.02 -14.19 24.11
CA ILE A 137 5.33 -12.96 23.75
C ILE A 137 5.76 -11.77 24.60
N ASP A 138 5.95 -11.97 25.90
CA ASP A 138 6.29 -10.85 26.79
C ASP A 138 7.71 -10.36 26.49
N GLN A 139 8.65 -11.29 26.34
CA GLN A 139 10.04 -10.94 26.02
C GLN A 139 10.16 -10.23 24.67
N ILE A 140 9.41 -10.67 23.64
CA ILE A 140 9.46 -10.00 22.34
C ILE A 140 8.79 -8.63 22.38
N MET A 141 7.70 -8.48 23.13
CA MET A 141 7.03 -7.21 23.29
C MET A 141 7.92 -6.18 24.03
N ASP A 142 8.66 -6.58 25.05
CA ASP A 142 9.62 -5.69 25.73
C ASP A 142 10.69 -5.15 24.75
N LYS A 143 11.20 -6.01 23.87
CA LYS A 143 12.17 -5.61 22.84
C LYS A 143 11.57 -4.69 21.78
N ILE A 144 10.31 -4.88 21.43
CA ILE A 144 9.58 -4.06 20.45
C ILE A 144 9.35 -2.66 21.02
N VAL A 145 8.86 -2.58 22.26
CA VAL A 145 8.59 -1.32 22.94
C VAL A 145 9.88 -0.53 23.19
N ALA A 146 10.98 -1.21 23.54
CA ALA A 146 12.31 -0.59 23.69
C ALA A 146 12.81 0.08 22.38
N LYS A 147 12.25 -0.27 21.21
CA LYS A 147 12.50 0.40 19.91
C LYS A 147 11.45 1.44 19.54
N ASN A 148 10.58 1.83 20.48
CA ASN A 148 9.48 2.75 20.26
C ASN A 148 8.56 2.31 19.09
N ILE A 149 8.23 1.01 19.03
CA ILE A 149 7.31 0.46 18.03
C ILE A 149 5.98 0.18 18.72
N ILE A 150 4.91 0.80 18.23
CA ILE A 150 3.54 0.57 18.68
C ILE A 150 2.97 -0.67 18.00
N VAL A 151 2.30 -1.55 18.76
CA VAL A 151 1.66 -2.74 18.20
C VAL A 151 0.15 -2.68 18.40
N ASN A 152 -0.57 -2.47 17.31
CA ASN A 152 -2.03 -2.65 17.29
C ASN A 152 -2.36 -4.06 16.84
N THR A 153 -3.41 -4.64 17.39
CA THR A 153 -3.88 -5.96 17.01
C THR A 153 -5.27 -5.91 16.36
N VAL A 154 -5.44 -6.67 15.29
CA VAL A 154 -6.74 -6.89 14.65
C VAL A 154 -7.05 -8.38 14.74
N TYR A 155 -7.90 -8.74 15.69
CA TYR A 155 -8.31 -10.12 15.89
C TYR A 155 -9.44 -10.49 14.91
N CYS A 156 -9.23 -11.56 14.18
CA CYS A 156 -10.17 -12.06 13.19
C CYS A 156 -11.09 -13.11 13.84
N THR A 157 -12.31 -12.74 14.13
CA THR A 157 -13.25 -13.64 14.82
C THR A 157 -13.65 -14.81 13.94
N VAL A 158 -13.55 -16.01 14.52
CA VAL A 158 -14.11 -17.25 13.95
C VAL A 158 -15.23 -17.72 14.90
N PRO A 159 -16.38 -18.16 14.39
CA PRO A 159 -17.46 -18.64 15.24
C PRO A 159 -16.96 -19.72 16.22
N GLY A 160 -17.19 -19.51 17.52
CA GLY A 160 -16.81 -20.45 18.58
C GLY A 160 -15.45 -20.20 19.27
N GLU A 161 -14.62 -19.30 18.78
CA GLU A 161 -13.29 -19.01 19.35
C GLU A 161 -13.25 -17.69 20.17
N HIS A 162 -13.74 -17.71 21.40
CA HIS A 162 -13.70 -16.50 22.24
C HIS A 162 -12.50 -16.45 23.20
N LYS A 163 -11.85 -17.59 23.49
CA LYS A 163 -10.77 -17.66 24.49
C LYS A 163 -9.44 -17.08 24.01
N ALA A 164 -9.17 -17.12 22.73
CA ALA A 164 -7.90 -16.68 22.13
C ALA A 164 -7.70 -15.14 22.15
N VAL A 165 -8.76 -14.36 22.28
CA VAL A 165 -8.73 -12.87 22.23
C VAL A 165 -7.81 -12.28 23.31
N LYS A 166 -7.79 -12.85 24.52
CA LYS A 166 -6.99 -12.34 25.65
C LYS A 166 -5.50 -12.20 25.34
N GLY A 167 -4.93 -13.14 24.59
CA GLY A 167 -3.54 -13.05 24.17
C GLY A 167 -3.27 -11.87 23.23
N TRP A 168 -4.21 -11.56 22.36
CA TRP A 168 -4.15 -10.42 21.43
C TRP A 168 -4.36 -9.08 22.13
N GLU A 169 -5.25 -9.04 23.13
CA GLU A 169 -5.42 -7.88 24.03
C GLU A 169 -4.15 -7.56 24.78
N ARG A 170 -3.48 -8.60 25.33
CA ARG A 170 -2.20 -8.45 26.04
C ARG A 170 -1.11 -7.89 25.14
N ILE A 171 -0.99 -8.38 23.90
CA ILE A 171 -0.02 -7.85 22.91
C ILE A 171 -0.28 -6.37 22.64
N ALA A 172 -1.53 -5.99 22.35
CA ALA A 172 -1.89 -4.60 22.08
C ALA A 172 -1.58 -3.70 23.28
N GLN A 173 -1.99 -4.10 24.48
CA GLN A 173 -1.76 -3.35 25.71
C GLN A 173 -0.27 -3.14 25.99
N ARG A 174 0.54 -4.21 25.92
CA ARG A 174 2.00 -4.10 26.11
C ARG A 174 2.67 -3.28 25.02
N GLY A 175 2.16 -3.32 23.79
CA GLY A 175 2.64 -2.56 22.65
C GLY A 175 2.14 -1.12 22.57
N HIS A 176 1.55 -0.59 23.64
CA HIS A 176 0.95 0.76 23.67
C HIS A 176 -0.04 1.03 22.54
N GLY A 177 -0.66 -0.03 22.03
CA GLY A 177 -1.67 0.02 20.99
C GLY A 177 -3.04 -0.39 21.48
N ILE A 178 -3.93 -0.63 20.54
CA ILE A 178 -5.30 -1.05 20.82
C ILE A 178 -5.67 -2.27 19.99
N ILE A 179 -6.61 -3.07 20.53
CA ILE A 179 -7.20 -4.19 19.82
C ILE A 179 -8.46 -3.76 19.07
N ARG A 180 -8.67 -4.34 17.89
CA ARG A 180 -9.93 -4.31 17.16
C ARG A 180 -10.27 -5.73 16.71
N THR A 181 -11.56 -5.97 16.51
CA THR A 181 -12.07 -7.26 16.03
C THR A 181 -12.77 -7.09 14.69
N ILE A 182 -12.56 -8.05 13.79
CA ILE A 182 -13.27 -8.13 12.51
C ILE A 182 -13.76 -9.56 12.29
N ALA A 183 -14.85 -9.71 11.55
CA ALA A 183 -15.22 -11.02 11.01
C ALA A 183 -14.57 -11.22 9.64
N ILE A 184 -13.81 -12.30 9.45
CA ILE A 184 -13.08 -12.57 8.19
C ILE A 184 -13.99 -12.58 6.96
N LYS A 185 -15.25 -12.99 7.12
CA LYS A 185 -16.24 -13.04 6.03
C LYS A 185 -16.76 -11.67 5.60
N ASN A 186 -16.48 -10.62 6.35
CA ASN A 186 -16.92 -9.27 6.01
C ASN A 186 -16.14 -8.78 4.79
N ARG A 187 -16.75 -8.92 3.62
CA ARG A 187 -16.21 -8.41 2.35
C ARG A 187 -17.02 -7.20 1.91
N TYR A 188 -16.36 -6.10 1.72
CA TYR A 188 -16.95 -4.93 1.08
C TYR A 188 -16.62 -4.96 -0.41
N PHE A 189 -17.64 -4.98 -1.24
CA PHE A 189 -17.53 -4.77 -2.68
C PHE A 189 -18.22 -3.45 -3.01
N ASP A 190 -17.45 -2.43 -3.31
CA ASP A 190 -18.01 -1.19 -3.80
C ASP A 190 -18.59 -1.42 -5.21
N ARG A 191 -19.88 -1.29 -5.32
CA ARG A 191 -20.56 -1.15 -6.61
C ARG A 191 -20.59 0.33 -6.92
N LEU A 192 -19.65 0.80 -7.74
CA LEU A 192 -19.66 2.18 -8.23
C LEU A 192 -20.84 2.39 -9.18
N ASN A 193 -22.05 2.45 -8.63
CA ASN A 193 -23.23 2.81 -9.40
C ASN A 193 -23.01 4.22 -9.98
N GLY A 194 -23.16 4.33 -11.31
CA GLY A 194 -23.03 5.61 -12.01
C GLY A 194 -21.61 6.09 -12.31
N PHE A 195 -20.57 5.22 -12.15
CA PHE A 195 -19.21 5.50 -12.61
C PHE A 195 -18.91 4.73 -13.90
N ASP A 196 -18.57 5.43 -14.97
CA ASP A 196 -18.22 4.81 -16.25
C ASP A 196 -16.79 4.23 -16.17
N ILE A 197 -16.70 3.03 -15.63
CA ILE A 197 -15.43 2.32 -15.45
C ILE A 197 -14.77 1.97 -16.79
N LEU A 198 -15.53 1.76 -17.86
CA LEU A 198 -14.97 1.42 -19.17
C LEU A 198 -14.28 2.64 -19.79
N LYS A 199 -14.93 3.80 -19.76
CA LYS A 199 -14.34 5.08 -20.18
C LYS A 199 -13.11 5.40 -19.34
N PHE A 200 -13.19 5.23 -18.03
CA PHE A 200 -12.07 5.48 -17.12
C PHE A 200 -10.89 4.54 -17.42
N ARG A 201 -11.15 3.27 -17.68
CA ARG A 201 -10.12 2.29 -18.08
C ARG A 201 -9.47 2.66 -19.41
N ALA A 202 -10.25 3.14 -20.38
CA ALA A 202 -9.72 3.62 -21.66
C ALA A 202 -8.77 4.82 -21.46
N LEU A 203 -9.14 5.79 -20.63
CA LEU A 203 -8.27 6.90 -20.26
C LEU A 203 -6.99 6.43 -19.56
N ASN A 204 -7.10 5.49 -18.62
CA ASN A 204 -5.93 4.94 -17.92
C ASN A 204 -4.95 4.23 -18.87
N ARG A 205 -5.44 3.49 -19.88
CA ARG A 205 -4.58 2.90 -20.93
C ARG A 205 -3.91 3.99 -21.76
N ARG A 206 -4.63 5.04 -22.17
CA ARG A 206 -4.04 6.18 -22.88
C ARG A 206 -2.98 6.88 -22.03
N PHE A 207 -3.21 7.05 -20.74
CA PHE A 207 -2.23 7.56 -19.80
C PHE A 207 -0.97 6.70 -19.77
N ASN A 208 -1.10 5.39 -19.69
CA ASN A 208 0.03 4.45 -19.71
C ASN A 208 0.85 4.56 -21.01
N ASN A 209 0.22 4.82 -22.15
CA ASN A 209 0.90 5.04 -23.42
C ASN A 209 1.68 6.36 -23.50
N THR A 210 1.62 7.19 -22.46
CA THR A 210 2.46 8.40 -22.36
C THR A 210 3.83 8.13 -21.74
N TYR A 211 4.03 6.98 -21.09
CA TYR A 211 5.34 6.60 -20.56
C TYR A 211 6.27 6.13 -21.67
N LEU A 212 7.46 6.70 -21.67
CA LEU A 212 8.53 6.38 -22.62
C LEU A 212 9.71 5.80 -21.85
N TYR A 213 9.70 4.49 -21.65
CA TYR A 213 10.73 3.85 -20.83
C TYR A 213 12.13 3.91 -21.44
N TYR A 214 13.15 3.96 -20.56
CA TYR A 214 14.56 3.90 -20.90
C TYR A 214 15.39 3.20 -19.82
N GLY A 215 16.63 2.91 -20.13
CA GLY A 215 17.58 2.29 -19.21
C GLY A 215 17.31 0.80 -18.96
N LYS A 216 18.22 0.17 -18.23
CA LYS A 216 18.19 -1.30 -17.98
C LYS A 216 16.90 -1.77 -17.31
N THR A 217 16.29 -0.95 -16.47
CA THR A 217 15.09 -1.31 -15.69
C THR A 217 13.79 -0.76 -16.27
N GLY A 218 13.86 0.14 -17.28
CA GLY A 218 12.69 0.87 -17.75
C GLY A 218 11.57 -0.02 -18.28
N LYS A 219 11.90 -0.99 -19.14
CA LYS A 219 10.93 -1.96 -19.65
C LYS A 219 10.26 -2.77 -18.52
N TYR A 220 11.05 -3.17 -17.52
CA TYR A 220 10.54 -3.89 -16.34
C TYR A 220 9.61 -3.00 -15.50
N ARG A 221 10.00 -1.74 -15.23
CA ARG A 221 9.19 -0.77 -14.48
C ARG A 221 7.85 -0.49 -15.18
N ASN A 222 7.89 -0.28 -16.50
CA ASN A 222 6.67 -0.09 -17.29
C ASN A 222 5.73 -1.30 -17.23
N ARG A 223 6.27 -2.52 -17.23
CA ARG A 223 5.48 -3.75 -17.04
C ARG A 223 4.84 -3.79 -15.65
N LEU A 224 5.61 -3.51 -14.58
CA LEU A 224 5.08 -3.51 -13.21
C LEU A 224 3.94 -2.51 -13.03
N LEU A 225 4.05 -1.32 -13.65
CA LEU A 225 2.98 -0.32 -13.66
C LEU A 225 1.69 -0.89 -14.27
N GLN A 226 1.79 -1.54 -15.43
CA GLN A 226 0.63 -2.13 -16.10
C GLN A 226 0.04 -3.31 -15.31
N GLU A 227 0.88 -4.14 -14.71
CA GLU A 227 0.46 -5.24 -13.83
C GLU A 227 -0.31 -4.70 -12.62
N ALA A 228 0.19 -3.64 -11.95
CA ALA A 228 -0.49 -3.01 -10.82
C ALA A 228 -1.87 -2.42 -11.21
N ASP A 229 -1.98 -1.84 -12.42
CA ASP A 229 -3.25 -1.35 -12.94
C ASP A 229 -4.26 -2.47 -13.18
N ASN A 230 -3.81 -3.55 -13.83
CA ASN A 230 -4.67 -4.70 -14.12
C ASN A 230 -5.12 -5.40 -12.83
N ASN A 231 -4.21 -5.61 -11.89
CA ASN A 231 -4.51 -6.19 -10.59
C ASN A 231 -5.57 -5.37 -9.85
N SER A 232 -5.40 -4.04 -9.80
CA SER A 232 -6.36 -3.15 -9.15
C SER A 232 -7.73 -3.16 -9.84
N TYR A 233 -7.76 -3.19 -11.17
CA TYR A 233 -9.00 -3.24 -11.96
C TYR A 233 -9.81 -4.53 -11.71
N ILE A 234 -9.12 -5.67 -11.64
CA ILE A 234 -9.76 -6.97 -11.40
C ILE A 234 -10.30 -7.07 -9.98
N SER A 235 -9.61 -6.46 -9.03
CA SER A 235 -9.90 -6.65 -7.61
C SER A 235 -11.05 -5.78 -7.12
N ASN A 236 -11.03 -4.49 -7.43
CA ASN A 236 -11.94 -3.52 -6.82
C ASN A 236 -11.92 -2.22 -7.61
N THR A 237 -13.10 -1.72 -7.96
CA THR A 237 -13.22 -0.48 -8.73
C THR A 237 -12.77 0.75 -7.94
N GLU A 238 -13.01 0.81 -6.64
CA GLU A 238 -12.53 1.88 -5.77
C GLU A 238 -10.99 1.86 -5.67
N GLY A 239 -10.41 0.69 -5.44
CA GLY A 239 -8.95 0.49 -5.45
C GLY A 239 -8.32 0.90 -6.79
N TYR A 240 -9.00 0.64 -7.91
CA TYR A 240 -8.54 1.07 -9.23
C TYR A 240 -8.58 2.59 -9.39
N ARG A 241 -9.60 3.28 -8.85
CA ARG A 241 -9.65 4.75 -8.81
C ARG A 241 -8.48 5.32 -8.01
N TYR A 242 -8.25 4.84 -6.78
CA TYR A 242 -7.15 5.29 -5.94
C TYR A 242 -5.78 4.99 -6.56
N ARG A 243 -5.63 3.83 -7.19
CA ARG A 243 -4.44 3.51 -7.99
C ARG A 243 -4.20 4.51 -9.11
N SER A 244 -5.26 4.89 -9.80
CA SER A 244 -5.16 5.86 -10.88
C SER A 244 -4.83 7.26 -10.38
N LEU A 245 -5.42 7.69 -9.25
CA LEU A 245 -5.04 8.94 -8.56
C LEU A 245 -3.55 8.93 -8.15
N TYR A 246 -3.05 7.81 -7.64
CA TYR A 246 -1.64 7.65 -7.32
C TYR A 246 -0.76 7.93 -8.54
N LYS A 247 -1.06 7.32 -9.69
CA LYS A 247 -0.28 7.50 -10.92
C LYS A 247 -0.27 8.93 -11.47
N ILE A 248 -1.39 9.63 -11.38
CA ILE A 248 -1.48 11.01 -11.86
C ILE A 248 -0.93 12.01 -10.87
N SER A 249 -0.59 11.61 -9.63
CA SER A 249 -0.01 12.50 -8.63
C SER A 249 1.41 12.94 -9.00
N ASP A 250 1.77 14.16 -8.58
CA ASP A 250 3.12 14.68 -8.77
C ASP A 250 4.17 13.81 -8.05
N ASP A 251 3.84 13.27 -6.88
CA ASP A 251 4.72 12.39 -6.12
C ASP A 251 5.11 11.12 -6.87
N TYR A 252 4.15 10.52 -7.58
CA TYR A 252 4.45 9.37 -8.42
C TYR A 252 5.31 9.73 -9.62
N GLN A 253 4.94 10.79 -10.34
CA GLN A 253 5.65 11.24 -11.54
C GLN A 253 7.09 11.66 -11.19
N ARG A 254 7.31 12.27 -10.00
CA ARG A 254 8.65 12.63 -9.55
C ARG A 254 9.59 11.44 -9.34
N LYS A 255 9.09 10.25 -9.09
CA LYS A 255 9.89 9.04 -8.84
C LYS A 255 10.25 8.27 -10.11
N ASN A 256 9.78 8.71 -11.27
CA ASN A 256 9.91 7.98 -12.53
C ASN A 256 11.02 8.49 -13.43
N ASP A 257 11.72 9.56 -13.06
CA ASP A 257 12.81 10.15 -13.84
C ASP A 257 13.99 9.21 -14.10
N ASN A 258 14.09 8.12 -13.37
CA ASN A 258 15.12 7.09 -13.54
C ASN A 258 14.76 5.99 -14.55
N TRP A 259 13.55 6.05 -15.17
CA TRP A 259 13.11 5.06 -16.15
C TRP A 259 12.12 5.60 -17.21
N ASP A 260 11.57 6.80 -17.04
CA ASP A 260 10.64 7.47 -17.97
C ASP A 260 11.27 8.73 -18.55
N LEU A 261 11.46 8.76 -19.87
CA LEU A 261 12.07 9.88 -20.59
C LEU A 261 11.29 11.19 -20.42
N VAL A 262 9.96 11.11 -20.29
CA VAL A 262 9.13 12.31 -20.11
C VAL A 262 9.47 13.00 -18.79
N ASP A 263 9.52 12.24 -17.70
CA ASP A 263 9.83 12.80 -16.39
C ASP A 263 11.32 13.20 -16.28
N LEU A 264 12.24 12.42 -16.87
CA LEU A 264 13.66 12.76 -16.94
C LEU A 264 13.89 14.09 -17.67
N TYR A 265 13.32 14.27 -18.87
CA TYR A 265 13.54 15.48 -19.68
C TYR A 265 13.15 16.76 -18.94
N TYR A 266 12.07 16.75 -18.17
CA TYR A 266 11.62 17.92 -17.42
C TYR A 266 12.35 18.15 -16.10
N ARG A 267 13.02 17.14 -15.55
CA ARG A 267 13.69 17.24 -14.25
C ARG A 267 15.21 17.35 -14.35
N ASN A 268 15.78 16.65 -15.31
CA ASN A 268 17.22 16.65 -15.58
C ASN A 268 17.47 16.68 -17.10
N PRO A 269 17.30 17.85 -17.76
CA PRO A 269 17.51 17.98 -19.20
C PRO A 269 18.92 17.64 -19.64
N VAL A 270 19.94 17.86 -18.76
CA VAL A 270 21.33 17.49 -19.04
C VAL A 270 21.48 15.97 -19.08
N GLY A 271 21.04 15.28 -18.01
CA GLY A 271 21.12 13.82 -17.96
C GLY A 271 20.26 13.12 -19.02
N PHE A 272 19.25 13.81 -19.57
CA PHE A 272 18.50 13.30 -20.71
C PHE A 272 19.37 13.14 -21.98
N MET A 273 20.33 14.05 -22.19
CA MET A 273 21.21 13.99 -23.36
C MET A 273 22.17 12.80 -23.33
N ASP A 274 22.46 12.25 -22.13
CA ASP A 274 23.37 11.13 -21.92
C ASP A 274 22.68 9.77 -21.99
N VAL A 275 21.37 9.74 -22.23
CA VAL A 275 20.62 8.47 -22.26
C VAL A 275 20.98 7.65 -23.50
N ASP A 276 21.44 6.42 -23.28
CA ASP A 276 21.72 5.47 -24.36
C ASP A 276 20.44 5.14 -25.13
N ARG A 277 20.43 5.49 -26.41
CA ARG A 277 19.33 5.27 -27.36
C ARG A 277 18.89 3.81 -27.45
N LEU A 278 19.83 2.87 -27.32
CA LEU A 278 19.55 1.44 -27.42
C LEU A 278 18.65 0.95 -26.27
N THR A 279 18.67 1.67 -25.16
CA THR A 279 17.86 1.35 -23.96
C THR A 279 16.46 1.94 -23.97
N MET A 280 16.17 2.86 -24.90
CA MET A 280 14.87 3.51 -25.01
C MET A 280 13.82 2.55 -25.59
N ASN A 281 12.57 2.92 -25.42
CA ASN A 281 11.47 2.22 -26.06
C ASN A 281 11.54 2.37 -27.60
N ASP A 282 10.97 1.41 -28.34
CA ASP A 282 11.18 1.30 -29.77
C ASP A 282 10.68 2.51 -30.57
N SER A 283 9.64 3.20 -30.07
CA SER A 283 9.13 4.42 -30.69
C SER A 283 10.11 5.61 -30.62
N CYS A 284 11.10 5.54 -29.73
CA CYS A 284 12.08 6.61 -29.50
C CYS A 284 13.43 6.38 -30.19
N LYS A 285 13.81 5.11 -30.43
CA LYS A 285 15.16 4.73 -30.87
C LYS A 285 15.58 5.38 -32.20
N LYS A 286 14.64 5.53 -33.12
CA LYS A 286 14.91 6.00 -34.49
C LYS A 286 14.68 7.49 -34.71
N LEU A 287 14.23 8.22 -33.68
CA LEU A 287 13.93 9.64 -33.78
C LEU A 287 15.23 10.48 -33.75
N SER A 288 15.30 11.58 -34.49
CA SER A 288 16.36 12.58 -34.29
C SER A 288 16.23 13.21 -32.88
N ASN A 289 17.23 13.98 -32.46
CA ASN A 289 17.17 14.66 -31.16
C ASN A 289 15.99 15.64 -31.10
N GLU A 290 15.75 16.37 -32.17
CA GLU A 290 14.64 17.33 -32.29
C GLU A 290 13.30 16.61 -32.28
N GLN A 291 13.17 15.54 -33.07
CA GLN A 291 11.97 14.71 -33.10
C GLN A 291 11.67 14.07 -31.75
N LEU A 292 12.69 13.57 -31.04
CA LEU A 292 12.54 12.99 -29.72
C LEU A 292 12.07 14.03 -28.69
N LYS A 293 12.67 15.23 -28.69
CA LYS A 293 12.22 16.33 -27.81
C LYS A 293 10.76 16.71 -28.10
N ALA A 294 10.40 16.89 -29.38
CA ALA A 294 9.02 17.19 -29.76
C ALA A 294 8.04 16.09 -29.32
N TYR A 295 8.43 14.81 -29.46
CA TYR A 295 7.62 13.68 -29.05
C TYR A 295 7.46 13.60 -27.55
N ILE A 296 8.48 13.89 -26.74
CA ILE A 296 8.41 13.98 -25.28
C ILE A 296 7.48 15.11 -24.84
N ILE A 297 7.58 16.30 -25.46
CA ILE A 297 6.71 17.43 -25.19
C ILE A 297 5.25 17.06 -25.47
N TYR A 298 4.98 16.44 -26.61
CA TYR A 298 3.66 15.93 -26.97
C TYR A 298 3.14 14.91 -25.91
N LYS A 299 3.97 13.95 -25.51
CA LYS A 299 3.61 12.96 -24.48
C LYS A 299 3.32 13.62 -23.11
N LYS A 300 4.07 14.65 -22.73
CA LYS A 300 3.78 15.41 -21.48
C LYS A 300 2.45 16.15 -21.57
N TYR A 301 2.16 16.76 -22.72
CA TYR A 301 0.86 17.42 -22.95
C TYR A 301 -0.30 16.41 -22.85
N GLU A 302 -0.23 15.29 -23.55
CA GLU A 302 -1.21 14.20 -23.48
C GLU A 302 -1.40 13.69 -22.05
N ARG A 303 -0.29 13.47 -21.30
CA ARG A 303 -0.32 13.04 -19.91
C ARG A 303 -1.12 14.00 -19.04
N ARG A 304 -0.86 15.31 -19.15
CA ARG A 304 -1.58 16.35 -18.40
C ARG A 304 -3.06 16.37 -18.74
N LYS A 305 -3.39 16.34 -20.03
CA LYS A 305 -4.78 16.33 -20.50
C LYS A 305 -5.56 15.13 -19.97
N ILE A 306 -4.98 13.93 -20.07
CA ILE A 306 -5.62 12.69 -19.59
C ILE A 306 -5.73 12.71 -18.07
N SER A 307 -4.70 13.17 -17.35
CA SER A 307 -4.75 13.32 -15.88
C SER A 307 -5.93 14.20 -15.44
N ALA A 308 -6.12 15.34 -16.10
CA ALA A 308 -7.24 16.23 -15.79
C ALA A 308 -8.60 15.55 -16.02
N MET A 309 -8.76 14.84 -17.14
CA MET A 309 -10.01 14.10 -17.43
C MET A 309 -10.27 12.99 -16.40
N MET A 310 -9.24 12.27 -15.97
CA MET A 310 -9.36 11.23 -14.95
C MET A 310 -9.71 11.81 -13.58
N ALA A 311 -9.06 12.91 -13.19
CA ALA A 311 -9.34 13.61 -11.94
C ALA A 311 -10.76 14.14 -11.91
N GLU A 312 -11.23 14.76 -12.99
CA GLU A 312 -12.60 15.25 -13.15
C GLU A 312 -13.65 14.14 -12.98
N MET A 313 -13.46 13.01 -13.65
CA MET A 313 -14.38 11.86 -13.49
C MET A 313 -14.47 11.39 -12.04
N ILE A 314 -13.36 11.38 -11.31
CA ILE A 314 -13.33 10.97 -9.90
C ILE A 314 -14.03 12.00 -9.03
N THR A 315 -13.71 13.29 -9.22
CA THR A 315 -14.32 14.40 -8.46
C THR A 315 -15.83 14.45 -8.65
N ASN A 316 -16.30 14.33 -9.89
CA ASN A 316 -17.73 14.32 -10.20
C ASN A 316 -18.44 13.15 -9.50
N LYS A 317 -17.82 11.98 -9.45
CA LYS A 317 -18.37 10.84 -8.71
C LYS A 317 -18.43 11.10 -7.20
N GLU A 318 -17.38 11.66 -6.61
CA GLU A 318 -17.34 11.99 -5.18
C GLU A 318 -18.39 13.05 -4.81
N LEU A 319 -18.59 14.05 -5.66
CA LEU A 319 -19.63 15.09 -5.47
C LEU A 319 -21.02 14.46 -5.52
N LYS A 320 -21.30 13.65 -6.54
CA LYS A 320 -22.58 12.96 -6.68
C LYS A 320 -22.89 12.05 -5.50
N ASP A 321 -21.90 11.31 -4.99
CA ASP A 321 -22.08 10.44 -3.82
C ASP A 321 -22.42 11.25 -2.56
N ARG A 322 -21.84 12.45 -2.40
CA ARG A 322 -22.16 13.36 -1.30
C ARG A 322 -23.57 13.92 -1.40
N GLU A 323 -23.97 14.37 -2.60
CA GLU A 323 -25.30 14.94 -2.85
C GLU A 323 -26.41 13.91 -2.66
N GLU A 324 -26.20 12.67 -3.11
CA GLU A 324 -27.16 11.59 -2.95
C GLU A 324 -27.25 11.08 -1.51
N GLY A 325 -26.50 11.67 -0.57
CA GLY A 325 -26.48 11.25 0.83
C GLY A 325 -26.08 9.80 1.00
N LYS A 326 -25.46 9.20 0.00
CA LYS A 326 -24.92 7.85 0.05
C LYS A 326 -23.75 7.84 1.02
N LYS A 327 -24.10 7.90 2.31
CA LYS A 327 -23.25 7.31 3.32
C LYS A 327 -23.11 5.87 2.87
N VAL A 328 -21.98 5.54 2.27
CA VAL A 328 -21.59 4.15 2.14
C VAL A 328 -21.43 3.69 3.57
N ALA A 329 -22.55 3.27 4.16
CA ALA A 329 -22.56 2.72 5.49
C ALA A 329 -21.82 1.41 5.37
N ARG A 330 -20.50 1.47 5.56
CA ARG A 330 -19.70 0.29 5.85
C ARG A 330 -20.10 -0.17 7.24
N ASN A 331 -21.31 -0.74 7.35
CA ASN A 331 -21.88 -1.20 8.61
C ASN A 331 -21.07 -2.36 9.22
N MET A 332 -20.09 -2.91 8.47
CA MET A 332 -19.26 -4.01 8.92
C MET A 332 -17.80 -3.60 8.96
N PRO A 333 -17.10 -3.80 10.08
CA PRO A 333 -15.68 -3.50 10.19
C PRO A 333 -14.89 -4.44 9.26
N THR A 334 -14.26 -3.87 8.21
CA THR A 334 -13.32 -4.55 7.32
C THR A 334 -11.89 -4.26 7.76
N LEU A 335 -10.93 -5.07 7.32
CA LEU A 335 -9.52 -4.91 7.72
C LEU A 335 -8.96 -3.53 7.36
N ASP A 336 -9.24 -3.04 6.15
CA ASP A 336 -8.80 -1.73 5.70
C ASP A 336 -9.42 -0.60 6.53
N LEU A 337 -10.73 -0.62 6.76
CA LEU A 337 -11.44 0.38 7.54
C LEU A 337 -10.90 0.47 8.97
N VAL A 338 -10.73 -0.69 9.60
CA VAL A 338 -10.22 -0.77 10.98
C VAL A 338 -8.78 -0.28 11.04
N SER A 339 -7.92 -0.72 10.10
CA SER A 339 -6.52 -0.30 10.05
C SER A 339 -6.38 1.19 9.78
N LEU A 340 -7.20 1.77 8.88
CA LEU A 340 -7.20 3.20 8.62
C LEU A 340 -7.65 4.01 9.84
N LYS A 341 -8.64 3.53 10.60
CA LYS A 341 -9.07 4.18 11.86
C LYS A 341 -7.95 4.17 12.89
N LEU A 342 -7.26 3.03 13.07
CA LEU A 342 -6.10 2.92 13.94
C LEU A 342 -4.98 3.92 13.55
N LEU A 343 -4.68 3.99 12.29
CA LEU A 343 -3.65 4.91 11.76
C LEU A 343 -4.07 6.37 11.93
N ARG A 344 -5.33 6.70 11.65
CA ARG A 344 -5.85 8.07 11.83
C ARG A 344 -5.71 8.54 13.27
N ASP A 345 -6.13 7.70 14.21
CA ASP A 345 -6.13 8.05 15.62
C ASP A 345 -4.69 8.30 16.13
N LEU A 346 -3.75 7.40 15.79
CA LEU A 346 -2.33 7.58 16.08
C LEU A 346 -1.71 8.81 15.41
N LEU A 347 -2.04 9.07 14.15
CA LEU A 347 -1.53 10.24 13.44
C LEU A 347 -2.08 11.55 14.03
N LYS A 348 -3.35 11.57 14.45
CA LYS A 348 -3.97 12.71 15.13
C LYS A 348 -3.29 13.02 16.46
N GLU A 349 -3.02 12.02 17.28
CA GLU A 349 -2.25 12.16 18.52
C GLU A 349 -0.83 12.69 18.29
N ASN A 350 -0.31 12.49 17.09
CA ASN A 350 1.02 12.94 16.67
C ASN A 350 0.99 14.18 15.75
N GLY A 351 -0.08 14.99 15.82
CA GLY A 351 -0.15 16.30 15.18
C GLY A 351 -0.50 16.30 13.69
N CYS A 352 -1.02 15.19 13.15
CA CYS A 352 -1.53 15.13 11.78
C CYS A 352 -3.06 15.15 11.74
N GLU A 353 -3.64 16.12 11.06
CA GLU A 353 -5.07 16.08 10.70
C GLU A 353 -5.28 15.18 9.50
N CYS A 354 -6.03 14.11 9.66
CA CYS A 354 -6.32 13.15 8.60
C CYS A 354 -7.82 13.08 8.28
N PRO A 355 -8.19 12.65 7.06
CA PRO A 355 -9.59 12.56 6.67
C PRO A 355 -10.40 11.67 7.60
N ASN A 356 -11.66 12.03 7.81
CA ASN A 356 -12.61 11.15 8.50
C ASN A 356 -12.82 9.88 7.66
N ILE A 357 -12.79 8.74 8.33
CA ILE A 357 -12.99 7.42 7.74
C ILE A 357 -14.42 7.01 8.09
N GLN A 358 -15.27 7.07 7.09
CA GLN A 358 -16.69 6.71 7.18
C GLN A 358 -16.92 5.23 6.95
#